data_5305cb1eb037abed05176ee080b5f7cb
#
_entry.id   5305cb1eb037abed05176ee080b5f7cb
#
_cell.length_a   1.000
_cell.length_b   1.000
_cell.length_c   1.000
_cell.angle_alpha   90.00
_cell.angle_beta   90.00
_cell.angle_gamma   90.00
#
_symmetry.space_group_name_H-M   'P 1'
#
loop_
_entity.id
_entity.type
_entity.pdbx_description
1 polymer ?
#
loop_
_entity_poly.entity_id
_entity_poly.type
_entity_poly.pdbx_seq_one_letter_code
_entity_poly.pdbx_strand_id
1 'polypeptide(L)'
;MKRDTLIKNLQKQAMRITFTKVNGDERVMDCSLQEHIVPATKYTDRKQNEEVLPVFDINKGEWRSFRLDSVTNIELLQYQDYGVL
;
A
#
# COMPACT_ATOMS: atom_id res chain seq x y z
N MET A 1 -9.56 5.97 7.73
CA MET A 1 -9.45 4.51 7.81
C MET A 1 -8.36 4.15 8.81
N LYS A 2 -8.62 3.14 9.59
CA LYS A 2 -7.66 2.72 10.60
C LYS A 2 -6.52 1.94 9.97
N ARG A 3 -5.34 2.10 10.55
CA ARG A 3 -4.14 1.45 10.04
C ARG A 3 -4.30 -0.07 9.99
N ASP A 4 -4.83 -0.65 11.07
CA ASP A 4 -4.99 -2.11 11.11
C ASP A 4 -5.95 -2.62 10.05
N THR A 5 -7.03 -1.90 9.82
CA THR A 5 -8.01 -2.30 8.82
C THR A 5 -7.38 -2.24 7.43
N LEU A 6 -6.62 -1.20 7.17
CA LEU A 6 -5.97 -1.06 5.87
C LEU A 6 -4.95 -2.16 5.65
N ILE A 7 -4.18 -2.48 6.69
CA ILE A 7 -3.19 -3.55 6.59
C ILE A 7 -3.87 -4.87 6.26
N LYS A 8 -4.95 -5.19 6.95
CA LYS A 8 -5.66 -6.44 6.69
C LYS A 8 -6.18 -6.51 5.27
N ASN A 9 -6.71 -5.40 4.78
CA ASN A 9 -7.22 -5.38 3.42
C ASN A 9 -6.10 -5.52 2.40
N LEU A 10 -4.97 -4.90 2.65
CA LEU A 10 -3.83 -5.01 1.74
C LEU A 10 -3.26 -6.42 1.73
N GLN A 11 -3.42 -7.16 2.81
CA GLN A 11 -2.97 -8.54 2.87
C GLN A 11 -3.91 -9.47 2.10
N LYS A 12 -5.11 -9.02 1.82
CA LYS A 12 -6.09 -9.82 1.09
C LYS A 12 -6.07 -9.52 -0.40
N GLN A 13 -5.82 -8.28 -0.77
CA GLN A 13 -5.81 -7.91 -2.17
C GLN A 13 -5.06 -6.62 -2.38
N ALA A 14 -4.70 -6.36 -3.64
CA ALA A 14 -4.02 -5.14 -3.98
C ALA A 14 -5.00 -3.98 -3.97
N MET A 15 -4.48 -2.79 -3.74
CA MET A 15 -5.29 -1.59 -3.69
C MET A 15 -4.60 -0.47 -4.43
N ARG A 16 -5.40 0.41 -5.00
CA ARG A 16 -4.89 1.63 -5.60
C ARG A 16 -5.16 2.77 -4.63
N ILE A 17 -4.11 3.37 -4.13
CA ILE A 17 -4.21 4.40 -3.11
C ILE A 17 -3.72 5.71 -3.67
N THR A 18 -4.53 6.75 -3.49
CA THR A 18 -4.15 8.11 -3.88
C THR A 18 -3.84 8.89 -2.61
N PHE A 19 -2.70 9.54 -2.60
CA PHE A 19 -2.29 10.32 -1.43
C PHE A 19 -1.53 11.55 -1.88
N THR A 20 -1.42 12.51 -0.96
CA THR A 20 -0.74 13.76 -1.23
C THR A 20 0.66 13.70 -0.63
N LYS A 21 1.66 13.99 -1.46
CA LYS A 21 3.04 13.98 -1.01
C LYS A 21 3.33 15.22 -0.18
N VAL A 22 4.46 15.19 0.48
CA VAL A 22 4.86 16.29 1.35
C VAL A 22 4.93 17.61 0.58
N ASN A 23 5.35 17.55 -0.67
CA ASN A 23 5.45 18.77 -1.48
C ASN A 23 4.12 19.19 -2.08
N GLY A 24 3.01 18.50 -1.75
CA GLY A 24 1.70 18.89 -2.22
C GLY A 24 1.24 18.17 -3.48
N ASP A 25 2.10 17.39 -4.10
CA ASP A 25 1.73 16.66 -5.30
C ASP A 25 0.89 15.44 -4.95
N GLU A 26 -0.11 15.17 -5.78
CA GLU A 26 -0.93 14.00 -5.61
C GLU A 26 -0.26 12.82 -6.29
N ARG A 27 -0.33 11.65 -5.64
CA ARG A 27 0.29 10.45 -6.18
C ARG A 27 -0.66 9.28 -6.10
N VAL A 28 -0.67 8.47 -7.15
CA VAL A 28 -1.48 7.25 -7.20
C VAL A 28 -0.52 6.07 -7.20
N MET A 29 -0.79 5.10 -6.33
CA MET A 29 0.11 3.97 -6.19
C MET A 29 -0.71 2.69 -6.06
N ASP A 30 -0.34 1.68 -6.85
CA ASP A 30 -0.91 0.35 -6.71
C ASP A 30 0.00 -0.44 -5.79
N CYS A 31 -0.56 -0.90 -4.68
CA CYS A 31 0.27 -1.51 -3.66
C CYS A 31 -0.41 -2.69 -3.00
N SER A 32 0.36 -3.47 -2.27
CA SER A 32 -0.16 -4.67 -1.63
C SER A 32 0.75 -5.06 -0.48
N LEU A 33 0.19 -5.90 0.39
CA LEU A 33 0.95 -6.60 1.42
C LEU A 33 0.69 -8.09 1.35
N GLN A 34 0.22 -8.57 0.20
CA GLN A 34 -0.06 -9.99 0.02
C GLN A 34 1.25 -10.77 -0.08
N GLU A 35 1.29 -11.93 0.56
CA GLU A 35 2.53 -12.70 0.63
C GLU A 35 3.11 -13.05 -0.72
N HIS A 36 2.24 -13.34 -1.68
CA HIS A 36 2.71 -13.76 -2.99
C HIS A 36 3.18 -12.59 -3.86
N ILE A 37 2.96 -11.37 -3.41
CA ILE A 37 3.37 -10.18 -4.16
C ILE A 37 4.60 -9.55 -3.54
N VAL A 38 4.61 -9.44 -2.20
CA VAL A 38 5.75 -8.81 -1.55
C VAL A 38 6.94 -9.75 -1.57
N PRO A 39 8.15 -9.19 -1.65
CA PRO A 39 9.32 -10.05 -1.64
C PRO A 39 9.49 -10.73 -0.29
N ALA A 40 10.37 -11.72 -0.26
CA ALA A 40 10.60 -12.49 0.95
C ALA A 40 11.24 -11.68 2.05
N THR A 41 11.50 -10.44 1.82
CA THR A 41 12.01 -9.55 2.85
C THR A 41 11.01 -9.47 3.97
N LYS A 42 11.49 -9.55 5.17
CA LYS A 42 10.60 -9.53 6.30
C LYS A 42 9.98 -8.18 6.50
N TYR A 43 8.68 -8.16 6.50
CA TYR A 43 7.96 -7.00 6.94
C TYR A 43 7.84 -7.10 8.44
N THR A 44 8.60 -6.33 9.16
CA THR A 44 8.52 -6.35 10.61
C THR A 44 7.65 -5.22 11.07
N ASP A 45 6.65 -5.56 11.84
CA ASP A 45 5.76 -4.56 12.39
C ASP A 45 6.39 -3.99 13.65
N ARG A 46 7.52 -3.32 13.46
CA ARG A 46 8.18 -2.73 14.58
C ARG A 46 7.42 -1.52 15.05
N LYS A 47 7.77 -1.06 16.20
CA LYS A 47 7.23 0.17 16.69
C LYS A 47 7.67 1.27 15.83
N GLN A 48 6.89 1.56 14.85
CA GLN A 48 7.16 2.61 13.93
C GLN A 48 6.19 3.72 14.16
N ASN A 49 6.31 4.76 13.37
CA ASN A 49 5.35 5.82 13.37
C ASN A 49 4.02 5.25 12.89
N GLU A 50 3.02 5.25 13.76
CA GLU A 50 1.73 4.68 13.40
C GLU A 50 1.00 5.49 12.35
N GLU A 51 1.48 6.68 12.06
CA GLU A 51 0.88 7.52 11.05
C GLU A 51 1.39 7.21 9.65
N VAL A 52 2.40 6.34 9.56
CA VAL A 52 3.01 5.99 8.29
C VAL A 52 2.86 4.50 8.06
N LEU A 53 2.52 4.12 6.83
CA LEU A 53 2.35 2.71 6.50
C LEU A 53 3.28 2.33 5.35
N PRO A 54 4.18 1.37 5.56
CA PRO A 54 4.99 0.86 4.46
C PRO A 54 4.19 -0.18 3.68
N VAL A 55 4.29 -0.12 2.37
CA VAL A 55 3.60 -1.04 1.47
C VAL A 55 4.52 -1.35 0.31
N PHE A 56 4.20 -2.40 -0.43
CA PHE A 56 4.98 -2.76 -1.60
C PHE A 56 4.31 -2.16 -2.84
N ASP A 57 5.04 -1.32 -3.54
CA ASP A 57 4.58 -0.68 -4.76
C ASP A 57 4.71 -1.69 -5.89
N ILE A 58 3.58 -2.21 -6.37
CA ILE A 58 3.57 -3.29 -7.35
C ILE A 58 4.17 -2.84 -8.68
N ASN A 59 3.85 -1.64 -9.11
CA ASN A 59 4.31 -1.17 -10.41
C ASN A 59 5.80 -0.87 -10.44
N LYS A 60 6.34 -0.43 -9.32
CA LYS A 60 7.76 -0.10 -9.26
C LYS A 60 8.60 -1.23 -8.71
N GLY A 61 7.95 -2.21 -8.09
CA GLY A 61 8.67 -3.35 -7.56
C GLY A 61 9.55 -3.00 -6.37
N GLU A 62 9.13 -2.07 -5.53
CA GLU A 62 9.93 -1.67 -4.37
C GLU A 62 9.02 -1.23 -3.23
N TRP A 63 9.60 -1.24 -2.04
CA TRP A 63 8.88 -0.79 -0.86
C TRP A 63 8.77 0.72 -0.84
N ARG A 64 7.60 1.21 -0.45
CA ARG A 64 7.37 2.62 -0.28
C ARG A 64 6.47 2.83 0.92
N SER A 65 6.38 4.05 1.39
CA SER A 65 5.50 4.35 2.50
C SER A 65 4.74 5.64 2.24
N PHE A 66 3.65 5.80 2.96
CA PHE A 66 2.85 7.01 2.85
C PHE A 66 2.23 7.31 4.20
N ARG A 67 1.83 8.55 4.39
CA ARG A 67 1.16 8.94 5.62
C ARG A 67 -0.33 8.65 5.50
N LEU A 68 -0.87 8.03 6.53
CA LEU A 68 -2.28 7.65 6.49
C LEU A 68 -3.19 8.87 6.38
N ASP A 69 -2.81 9.97 7.00
CA ASP A 69 -3.64 11.16 6.96
C ASP A 69 -3.56 11.91 5.63
N SER A 70 -2.71 11.47 4.73
CA SER A 70 -2.60 12.10 3.42
C SER A 70 -3.38 11.36 2.34
N VAL A 71 -4.00 10.24 2.70
CA VAL A 71 -4.75 9.45 1.73
C VAL A 71 -6.05 10.17 1.38
N THR A 72 -6.30 10.31 0.08
CA THR A 72 -7.52 10.97 -0.40
C THR A 72 -8.47 10.01 -1.09
N ASN A 73 -7.99 8.85 -1.53
CA ASN A 73 -8.86 7.88 -2.18
C ASN A 73 -8.26 6.49 -2.11
N ILE A 74 -9.11 5.48 -2.04
CA ILE A 74 -8.69 4.09 -2.02
C ILE A 74 -9.63 3.31 -2.92
N GLU A 75 -9.07 2.48 -3.82
CA GLU A 75 -9.83 1.61 -4.70
C GLU A 75 -9.31 0.20 -4.58
N LEU A 76 -10.22 -0.75 -4.58
CA LEU A 76 -9.83 -2.15 -4.58
C LEU A 76 -9.51 -2.57 -6.01
N LEU A 77 -8.40 -3.28 -6.17
CA LEU A 77 -7.99 -3.74 -7.48
C LEU A 77 -8.42 -5.20 -7.65
N GLN A 78 -8.76 -5.56 -8.88
CA GLN A 78 -9.19 -6.90 -9.17
C GLN A 78 -8.11 -7.64 -9.91
N TYR A 79 -8.25 -8.95 -9.97
CA TYR A 79 -7.25 -9.78 -10.65
C TYR A 79 -6.95 -9.30 -12.05
N GLN A 80 -7.98 -8.95 -12.79
CA GLN A 80 -7.76 -8.59 -14.18
C GLN A 80 -6.98 -7.31 -14.35
N ASP A 81 -6.83 -6.52 -13.29
CA ASP A 81 -6.02 -5.32 -13.38
C ASP A 81 -4.55 -5.64 -13.53
N TYR A 82 -4.16 -6.85 -13.15
CA TYR A 82 -2.78 -7.30 -13.26
C TYR A 82 -2.66 -8.55 -14.10
N GLY A 83 -3.72 -8.86 -14.84
CA GLY A 83 -3.72 -10.06 -15.62
C GLY A 83 -3.82 -11.26 -14.73
N VAL A 84 -3.66 -12.40 -15.33
CA VAL A 84 -3.66 -13.60 -14.55
C VAL A 84 -2.30 -13.78 -14.00
N LEU A 85 -2.31 -13.88 -12.81
CA LEU A 85 -1.06 -14.10 -12.15
C LEU A 85 -0.91 -15.56 -11.87
#